data_17422e4995f117a8727347f1f1324547
#
_entry.id   17422e4995f117a8727347f1f1324547
#
_cell.length_a   1.000
_cell.length_b   1.000
_cell.length_c   1.000
_cell.angle_alpha   90.00
_cell.angle_beta   90.00
_cell.angle_gamma   90.00
#
_symmetry.space_group_name_H-M   'P 1'
#
loop_
_entity.id
_entity.type
_entity.pdbx_description
1 polymer ?
#
loop_
_entity_poly.entity_id
_entity_poly.type
_entity_poly.pdbx_seq_one_letter_code
_entity_poly.pdbx_strand_id
1 'polypeptide(L)'
;MDLNDTKILYTDRLCPAAEHCGGCIYQGVEYAEQYRQKDKAVRRLLDKHDIDESVYLGMEPAICTGGYRNKMEYTFGDLEKGGELELGMHYKGRWMSILTTDECQLVPGPFNTILRSALEFCRSKGYRPYHRKTHEGLLRNLVVRCGVRTGELLVNIVTASDGEANGVNAFFDEEGFRDTLLGLETGNMKIVGIMRTFNDSLADAVIDESHKVLWGRDYYNEEILGLKFKVKAFAFFQTNIDAVERLYSDVLEVVPDVSGKTVYDLYCGTGTISQLMASKARDVYGIDIVEDSIEAARSNT
;
A
#
# COMPACT_ATOMS: atom_id res chain seq x y z
N MET A 1 7.54 -0.09 24.32
CA MET A 1 6.76 1.17 24.18
C MET A 1 5.51 1.03 25.04
N ASP A 2 5.11 2.06 25.80
CA ASP A 2 3.85 2.03 26.53
C ASP A 2 2.68 2.28 25.57
N LEU A 3 1.51 1.68 25.86
CA LEU A 3 0.28 1.89 25.09
C LEU A 3 -0.09 3.39 25.01
N ASN A 4 0.25 4.14 26.06
CA ASN A 4 0.00 5.58 26.16
C ASN A 4 0.91 6.42 25.25
N ASP A 5 2.02 5.85 24.73
CA ASP A 5 2.94 6.53 23.82
C ASP A 5 2.42 6.53 22.37
N THR A 6 1.37 5.75 22.09
CA THR A 6 0.79 5.70 20.75
C THR A 6 0.20 7.05 20.37
N LYS A 7 0.63 7.59 19.24
CA LYS A 7 0.04 8.82 18.67
C LYS A 7 -1.34 8.52 18.09
N ILE A 8 -2.37 8.92 18.81
CA ILE A 8 -3.76 8.78 18.35
C ILE A 8 -4.07 9.93 17.39
N LEU A 9 -4.43 9.60 16.15
CA LEU A 9 -4.86 10.53 15.11
C LEU A 9 -6.37 10.42 14.90
N TYR A 10 -6.97 11.52 14.42
CA TYR A 10 -8.39 11.57 14.08
C TYR A 10 -9.34 11.23 15.24
N THR A 11 -9.01 11.69 16.45
CA THR A 11 -9.84 11.51 17.64
C THR A 11 -11.12 12.35 17.64
N ASP A 12 -11.13 13.41 16.85
CA ASP A 12 -12.19 14.41 16.76
C ASP A 12 -13.32 13.99 15.82
N ARG A 13 -13.07 13.07 14.93
CA ARG A 13 -14.10 12.57 14.00
C ARG A 13 -13.84 11.14 13.51
N LEU A 14 -14.91 10.43 13.25
CA LEU A 14 -14.85 9.19 12.50
C LEU A 14 -14.51 9.46 11.03
N CYS A 15 -13.92 8.48 10.37
CA CYS A 15 -13.79 8.51 8.90
C CYS A 15 -15.19 8.65 8.27
N PRO A 16 -15.42 9.58 7.35
CA PRO A 16 -16.74 9.76 6.73
C PRO A 16 -17.28 8.50 6.04
N ALA A 17 -16.40 7.63 5.58
CA ALA A 17 -16.75 6.37 4.94
C ALA A 17 -16.89 5.19 5.94
N ALA A 18 -16.80 5.41 7.25
CA ALA A 18 -16.68 4.35 8.27
C ALA A 18 -17.78 3.29 8.22
N GLU A 19 -19.02 3.70 7.96
CA GLU A 19 -20.18 2.81 7.93
C GLU A 19 -20.24 1.95 6.65
N HIS A 20 -19.66 2.44 5.57
CA HIS A 20 -19.84 1.92 4.23
C HIS A 20 -18.59 1.30 3.62
N CYS A 21 -17.40 1.77 4.02
CA CYS A 21 -16.12 1.29 3.48
C CYS A 21 -15.74 -0.06 4.08
N GLY A 22 -15.40 -1.03 3.20
CA GLY A 22 -14.89 -2.34 3.59
C GLY A 22 -13.42 -2.37 4.05
N GLY A 23 -12.70 -1.23 3.99
CA GLY A 23 -11.27 -1.19 4.24
C GLY A 23 -10.83 -1.24 5.71
N CYS A 24 -11.73 -0.97 6.68
CA CYS A 24 -11.42 -0.90 8.10
C CYS A 24 -12.36 -1.75 8.94
N ILE A 25 -11.79 -2.58 9.84
CA ILE A 25 -12.56 -3.40 10.80
C ILE A 25 -12.75 -2.66 12.12
N TYR A 26 -11.77 -1.85 12.53
CA TYR A 26 -11.70 -1.23 13.85
C TYR A 26 -12.07 0.26 13.85
N GLN A 27 -12.60 0.79 12.76
CA GLN A 27 -13.02 2.19 12.72
C GLN A 27 -14.08 2.47 13.79
N GLY A 28 -13.87 3.52 14.58
CA GLY A 28 -14.74 3.87 15.70
C GLY A 28 -14.51 3.09 17.00
N VAL A 29 -13.59 2.13 17.03
CA VAL A 29 -13.19 1.44 18.26
C VAL A 29 -11.98 2.16 18.85
N GLU A 30 -12.03 2.50 20.14
CA GLU A 30 -10.88 3.10 20.84
C GLU A 30 -9.63 2.22 20.73
N TYR A 31 -8.46 2.84 20.54
CA TYR A 31 -7.23 2.09 20.29
C TYR A 31 -6.87 1.12 21.42
N ALA A 32 -7.07 1.51 22.68
CA ALA A 32 -6.84 0.63 23.81
C ALA A 32 -7.72 -0.64 23.77
N GLU A 33 -8.95 -0.52 23.25
CA GLU A 33 -9.83 -1.68 23.06
C GLU A 33 -9.38 -2.53 21.87
N GLN A 34 -8.94 -1.93 20.76
CA GLN A 34 -8.36 -2.66 19.62
C GLN A 34 -7.15 -3.47 20.08
N TYR A 35 -6.26 -2.89 20.87
CA TYR A 35 -5.10 -3.54 21.44
C TYR A 35 -5.52 -4.74 22.32
N ARG A 36 -6.44 -4.55 23.27
CA ARG A 36 -6.95 -5.63 24.14
C ARG A 36 -7.57 -6.78 23.35
N GLN A 37 -8.33 -6.49 22.29
CA GLN A 37 -8.95 -7.52 21.45
C GLN A 37 -7.90 -8.35 20.70
N LYS A 38 -6.87 -7.72 20.19
CA LYS A 38 -5.76 -8.39 19.48
C LYS A 38 -4.91 -9.23 20.44
N ASP A 39 -4.54 -8.68 21.58
CA ASP A 39 -3.80 -9.41 22.62
C ASP A 39 -4.56 -10.67 23.08
N LYS A 40 -5.86 -10.52 23.35
CA LYS A 40 -6.72 -11.64 23.70
C LYS A 40 -6.82 -12.69 22.59
N ALA A 41 -6.80 -12.27 21.32
CA ALA A 41 -6.81 -13.20 20.20
C ALA A 41 -5.52 -14.03 20.12
N VAL A 42 -4.36 -13.40 20.36
CA VAL A 42 -3.06 -14.10 20.41
C VAL A 42 -3.06 -15.10 21.56
N ARG A 43 -3.44 -14.72 22.77
CA ARG A 43 -3.49 -15.62 23.96
C ARG A 43 -4.39 -16.84 23.71
N ARG A 44 -5.55 -16.64 23.07
CA ARG A 44 -6.43 -17.76 22.68
C ARG A 44 -5.80 -18.71 21.66
N LEU A 45 -4.96 -18.21 20.77
CA LEU A 45 -4.23 -19.05 19.82
C LEU A 45 -3.16 -19.88 20.53
N LEU A 46 -2.44 -19.29 21.48
CA LEU A 46 -1.45 -20.02 22.29
C LEU A 46 -2.12 -21.14 23.07
N ASP A 47 -3.20 -20.84 23.80
CA ASP A 47 -3.99 -21.80 24.56
C ASP A 47 -4.52 -22.94 23.67
N LYS A 48 -5.08 -22.61 22.51
CA LYS A 48 -5.60 -23.59 21.54
C LYS A 48 -4.54 -24.57 21.04
N HIS A 49 -3.29 -24.17 21.03
CA HIS A 49 -2.16 -24.98 20.53
C HIS A 49 -1.25 -25.49 21.64
N ASP A 50 -1.74 -25.47 22.90
CA ASP A 50 -1.01 -25.96 24.08
C ASP A 50 0.38 -25.31 24.24
N ILE A 51 0.51 -24.03 23.85
CA ILE A 51 1.73 -23.25 24.02
C ILE A 51 1.66 -22.51 25.35
N ASP A 52 2.67 -22.71 26.20
CA ASP A 52 2.76 -22.06 27.51
C ASP A 52 2.72 -20.53 27.37
N GLU A 53 1.79 -19.89 28.05
CA GLU A 53 1.63 -18.44 27.98
C GLU A 53 2.86 -17.69 28.51
N SER A 54 3.72 -18.30 29.30
CA SER A 54 4.96 -17.70 29.80
C SER A 54 5.95 -17.32 28.70
N VAL A 55 5.84 -17.92 27.51
CA VAL A 55 6.65 -17.54 26.34
C VAL A 55 6.15 -16.29 25.62
N TYR A 56 4.94 -15.82 25.96
CA TYR A 56 4.36 -14.63 25.36
C TYR A 56 4.76 -13.38 26.14
N LEU A 57 5.62 -12.56 25.53
CA LEU A 57 6.15 -11.35 26.14
C LEU A 57 5.20 -10.14 26.03
N GLY A 58 4.06 -10.31 25.37
CA GLY A 58 3.11 -9.24 25.11
C GLY A 58 3.10 -8.80 23.66
N MET A 59 2.35 -7.74 23.37
CA MET A 59 2.21 -7.15 22.05
C MET A 59 2.70 -5.71 22.07
N GLU A 60 3.51 -5.32 21.10
CA GLU A 60 3.91 -3.93 20.95
C GLU A 60 2.75 -3.06 20.44
N PRO A 61 2.50 -1.90 21.05
CA PRO A 61 1.50 -0.96 20.58
C PRO A 61 1.95 -0.29 19.27
N ALA A 62 0.97 0.18 18.49
CA ALA A 62 1.24 0.96 17.29
C ALA A 62 1.87 2.31 17.63
N ILE A 63 2.76 2.81 16.79
CA ILE A 63 3.35 4.14 16.93
C ILE A 63 2.31 5.23 16.65
N CYS A 64 1.46 5.01 15.63
CA CYS A 64 0.33 5.89 15.36
C CYS A 64 -0.87 5.11 14.81
N THR A 65 -2.06 5.70 14.91
CA THR A 65 -3.32 5.06 14.49
C THR A 65 -3.83 5.51 13.12
N GLY A 66 -3.20 6.52 12.49
CA GLY A 66 -3.61 7.04 11.19
C GLY A 66 -2.44 7.59 10.40
N GLY A 67 -2.64 7.81 9.11
CA GLY A 67 -1.63 8.34 8.19
C GLY A 67 -0.42 7.44 7.93
N TYR A 68 -0.44 6.22 8.44
CA TYR A 68 0.72 5.30 8.40
C TYR A 68 0.83 4.47 7.14
N ARG A 69 -0.26 4.34 6.39
CA ARG A 69 -0.31 3.43 5.25
C ARG A 69 0.33 4.06 4.02
N ASN A 70 1.45 3.51 3.58
CA ASN A 70 2.26 4.03 2.48
C ASN A 70 1.92 3.47 1.10
N LYS A 71 0.92 2.61 0.99
CA LYS A 71 0.41 2.07 -0.28
C LYS A 71 -1.11 1.96 -0.23
N MET A 72 -1.77 2.44 -1.26
CA MET A 72 -3.21 2.21 -1.46
C MET A 72 -3.47 1.85 -2.91
N GLU A 73 -4.34 0.87 -3.10
CA GLU A 73 -4.89 0.46 -4.38
C GLU A 73 -6.37 0.82 -4.37
N TYR A 74 -6.71 1.88 -5.07
CA TYR A 74 -8.09 2.31 -5.24
C TYR A 74 -8.66 1.66 -6.49
N THR A 75 -9.92 1.26 -6.45
CA THR A 75 -10.63 0.66 -7.57
C THR A 75 -11.54 1.70 -8.22
N PHE A 76 -11.54 1.77 -9.55
CA PHE A 76 -12.57 2.48 -10.29
C PHE A 76 -13.83 1.61 -10.41
N GLY A 77 -14.98 2.24 -10.26
CA GLY A 77 -16.25 1.55 -10.34
C GLY A 77 -17.43 2.49 -10.30
N ASP A 78 -18.57 1.96 -9.91
CA ASP A 78 -19.77 2.72 -9.59
C ASP A 78 -20.34 2.27 -8.24
N LEU A 79 -21.08 3.12 -7.57
CA LEU A 79 -21.78 2.76 -6.33
C LEU A 79 -23.05 1.95 -6.65
N GLU A 80 -23.79 2.41 -7.63
CA GLU A 80 -24.96 1.72 -8.19
C GLU A 80 -24.71 1.53 -9.69
N LYS A 81 -25.12 0.39 -10.21
CA LYS A 81 -24.86 -0.01 -11.60
C LYS A 81 -25.25 1.08 -12.61
N GLY A 82 -24.25 1.57 -13.37
CA GLY A 82 -24.41 2.64 -14.34
C GLY A 82 -24.54 4.03 -13.73
N GLY A 83 -24.19 4.20 -12.46
CA GLY A 83 -24.08 5.47 -11.76
C GLY A 83 -22.87 6.29 -12.17
N GLU A 84 -22.57 7.31 -11.40
CA GLU A 84 -21.33 8.09 -11.58
C GLU A 84 -20.09 7.25 -11.36
N LEU A 85 -19.01 7.64 -12.03
CA LEU A 85 -17.71 7.03 -11.81
C LEU A 85 -17.24 7.32 -10.38
N GLU A 86 -16.89 6.29 -9.65
CA GLU A 86 -16.32 6.33 -8.31
C GLU A 86 -14.86 5.83 -8.33
N LEU A 87 -14.06 6.29 -7.39
CA LEU A 87 -12.70 5.82 -7.18
C LEU A 87 -12.43 5.65 -5.68
N GLY A 88 -12.18 4.43 -5.25
CA GLY A 88 -11.94 4.20 -3.83
C GLY A 88 -11.99 2.73 -3.45
N MET A 89 -12.77 2.42 -2.42
CA MET A 89 -12.80 1.09 -1.83
C MET A 89 -14.15 0.40 -2.08
N HIS A 90 -14.16 -0.91 -1.98
CA HIS A 90 -15.40 -1.69 -2.03
C HIS A 90 -16.35 -1.31 -0.89
N TYR A 91 -17.62 -1.20 -1.24
CA TYR A 91 -18.69 -1.01 -0.27
C TYR A 91 -18.83 -2.28 0.60
N LYS A 92 -18.95 -2.10 1.88
CA LYS A 92 -19.06 -3.19 2.85
C LYS A 92 -20.25 -4.08 2.55
N GLY A 93 -20.00 -5.36 2.28
CA GLY A 93 -21.04 -6.33 1.92
C GLY A 93 -21.54 -6.26 0.45
N ARG A 94 -21.01 -5.33 -0.36
CA ARG A 94 -21.35 -5.19 -1.79
C ARG A 94 -20.08 -5.18 -2.63
N TRP A 95 -19.57 -6.34 -2.95
CA TRP A 95 -18.26 -6.47 -3.64
C TRP A 95 -18.19 -5.84 -5.05
N MET A 96 -19.34 -5.58 -5.69
CA MET A 96 -19.42 -4.90 -6.99
C MET A 96 -19.51 -3.38 -6.87
N SER A 97 -19.87 -2.85 -5.72
CA SER A 97 -20.07 -1.42 -5.51
C SER A 97 -18.80 -0.78 -4.99
N ILE A 98 -18.39 0.31 -5.60
CA ILE A 98 -17.26 1.13 -5.20
C ILE A 98 -17.79 2.44 -4.63
N LEU A 99 -17.20 2.90 -3.53
CA LEU A 99 -17.46 4.25 -3.03
C LEU A 99 -16.16 5.04 -3.01
N THR A 100 -16.25 6.31 -3.30
CA THR A 100 -15.11 7.24 -3.23
C THR A 100 -14.64 7.39 -1.78
N THR A 101 -13.33 7.25 -1.57
CA THR A 101 -12.72 7.27 -0.22
C THR A 101 -11.63 8.35 -0.14
N ASP A 102 -11.97 9.57 -0.54
CA ASP A 102 -11.08 10.72 -0.66
C ASP A 102 -10.81 11.48 0.64
N GLU A 103 -11.30 10.96 1.75
CA GLU A 103 -10.98 11.41 3.11
C GLU A 103 -10.46 10.25 3.99
N CYS A 104 -9.79 9.28 3.37
CA CYS A 104 -9.24 8.13 4.09
C CYS A 104 -8.22 8.57 5.14
N GLN A 105 -8.44 8.16 6.39
CA GLN A 105 -7.59 8.51 7.53
C GLN A 105 -6.37 7.59 7.70
N LEU A 106 -6.30 6.47 6.96
CA LEU A 106 -5.16 5.54 7.06
C LEU A 106 -3.95 6.01 6.26
N VAL A 107 -4.15 6.83 5.23
CA VAL A 107 -3.12 7.29 4.31
C VAL A 107 -2.70 8.74 4.59
N PRO A 108 -1.50 9.16 4.16
CA PRO A 108 -1.12 10.57 4.15
C PRO A 108 -2.07 11.42 3.31
N GLY A 109 -2.26 12.68 3.69
CA GLY A 109 -3.16 13.63 3.01
C GLY A 109 -2.99 13.71 1.48
N PRO A 110 -1.77 13.74 0.93
CA PRO A 110 -1.53 13.73 -0.51
C PRO A 110 -2.20 12.60 -1.29
N PHE A 111 -2.41 11.42 -0.68
CA PHE A 111 -3.14 10.33 -1.33
C PHE A 111 -4.58 10.71 -1.64
N ASN A 112 -5.24 11.38 -0.70
CA ASN A 112 -6.60 11.85 -0.87
C ASN A 112 -6.69 12.95 -1.94
N THR A 113 -5.69 13.83 -2.00
CA THR A 113 -5.59 14.87 -3.04
C THR A 113 -5.40 14.25 -4.43
N ILE A 114 -4.50 13.28 -4.56
CA ILE A 114 -4.25 12.55 -5.81
C ILE A 114 -5.52 11.80 -6.25
N LEU A 115 -6.21 11.12 -5.33
CA LEU A 115 -7.44 10.39 -5.64
C LEU A 115 -8.51 11.33 -6.20
N ARG A 116 -8.79 12.46 -5.52
CA ARG A 116 -9.79 13.45 -5.99
C ARG A 116 -9.47 13.95 -7.38
N SER A 117 -8.24 14.38 -7.60
CA SER A 117 -7.81 14.91 -8.88
C SER A 117 -7.88 13.88 -10.01
N ALA A 118 -7.44 12.64 -9.75
CA ALA A 118 -7.54 11.55 -10.72
C ALA A 118 -8.99 11.22 -11.07
N LEU A 119 -9.88 11.19 -10.07
CA LEU A 119 -11.31 10.95 -10.29
C LEU A 119 -11.95 12.06 -11.12
N GLU A 120 -11.72 13.31 -10.77
CA GLU A 120 -12.23 14.49 -11.51
C GLU A 120 -11.74 14.50 -12.96
N PHE A 121 -10.45 14.24 -13.16
CA PHE A 121 -9.87 14.10 -14.50
C PHE A 121 -10.61 13.01 -15.30
N CYS A 122 -10.74 11.81 -14.75
CA CYS A 122 -11.38 10.71 -15.44
C CYS A 122 -12.88 10.96 -15.71
N ARG A 123 -13.59 11.61 -14.79
CA ARG A 123 -14.99 12.07 -14.98
C ARG A 123 -15.09 13.08 -16.11
N SER A 124 -14.19 14.07 -16.16
CA SER A 124 -14.19 15.11 -17.20
C SER A 124 -13.98 14.55 -18.61
N LYS A 125 -13.28 13.41 -18.73
CA LYS A 125 -13.03 12.72 -19.99
C LYS A 125 -14.13 11.72 -20.35
N GLY A 126 -15.05 11.43 -19.44
CA GLY A 126 -16.13 10.45 -19.63
C GLY A 126 -15.63 9.02 -19.74
N TYR A 127 -14.48 8.69 -19.11
CA TYR A 127 -13.98 7.32 -19.09
C TYR A 127 -14.88 6.41 -18.28
N ARG A 128 -14.96 5.14 -18.69
CA ARG A 128 -15.75 4.12 -18.03
C ARG A 128 -14.89 3.21 -17.17
N PRO A 129 -15.40 2.78 -16.00
CA PRO A 129 -14.72 1.75 -15.21
C PRO A 129 -14.81 0.41 -15.93
N TYR A 130 -13.78 -0.41 -15.78
CA TYR A 130 -13.75 -1.78 -16.28
C TYR A 130 -14.78 -2.63 -15.53
N HIS A 131 -15.70 -3.21 -16.27
CA HIS A 131 -16.77 -4.01 -15.70
C HIS A 131 -16.41 -5.51 -15.72
N ARG A 132 -16.24 -6.11 -14.56
CA ARG A 132 -15.72 -7.47 -14.35
C ARG A 132 -16.49 -8.61 -15.02
N LYS A 133 -17.77 -8.40 -15.38
CA LYS A 133 -18.60 -9.43 -16.02
C LYS A 133 -18.65 -9.28 -17.53
N THR A 134 -18.63 -8.05 -18.05
CA THR A 134 -18.69 -7.79 -19.50
C THR A 134 -17.30 -7.65 -20.10
N HIS A 135 -16.30 -7.40 -19.24
CA HIS A 135 -14.91 -7.14 -19.64
C HIS A 135 -14.77 -5.92 -20.55
N GLU A 136 -15.63 -4.93 -20.34
CA GLU A 136 -15.65 -3.67 -21.06
C GLU A 136 -15.32 -2.52 -20.10
N GLY A 137 -14.75 -1.43 -20.64
CA GLY A 137 -14.36 -0.24 -19.89
C GLY A 137 -12.85 -0.11 -19.75
N LEU A 138 -12.38 1.12 -19.55
CA LEU A 138 -10.97 1.47 -19.59
C LEU A 138 -10.30 1.45 -18.21
N LEU A 139 -10.96 2.02 -17.20
CA LEU A 139 -10.34 2.32 -15.90
C LEU A 139 -10.43 1.13 -14.95
N ARG A 140 -9.31 0.72 -14.37
CA ARG A 140 -9.26 -0.39 -13.41
C ARG A 140 -8.90 0.08 -12.01
N ASN A 141 -7.69 0.59 -11.81
CA ASN A 141 -7.21 0.95 -10.49
C ASN A 141 -6.35 2.24 -10.52
N LEU A 142 -6.26 2.89 -9.38
CA LEU A 142 -5.24 3.90 -9.10
C LEU A 142 -4.41 3.39 -7.92
N VAL A 143 -3.13 3.20 -8.14
CA VAL A 143 -2.19 2.79 -7.10
C VAL A 143 -1.34 3.99 -6.71
N VAL A 144 -1.38 4.36 -5.44
CA VAL A 144 -0.53 5.42 -4.89
C VAL A 144 0.39 4.80 -3.84
N ARG A 145 1.67 5.10 -3.94
CA ARG A 145 2.70 4.69 -2.98
C ARG A 145 3.52 5.87 -2.54
N CYS A 146 4.07 5.81 -1.34
CA CYS A 146 5.03 6.81 -0.90
C CYS A 146 6.18 6.22 -0.10
N GLY A 147 7.32 6.90 -0.14
CA GLY A 147 8.38 6.79 0.84
C GLY A 147 8.05 7.69 2.02
N VAL A 148 7.79 7.08 3.17
CA VAL A 148 7.38 7.82 4.39
C VAL A 148 8.51 8.70 4.90
N ARG A 149 9.73 8.18 4.86
CA ARG A 149 10.93 8.91 5.31
C ARG A 149 11.46 9.88 4.24
N THR A 150 11.25 9.57 2.95
CA THR A 150 11.80 10.36 1.85
C THR A 150 10.83 11.40 1.31
N GLY A 151 9.53 11.28 1.60
CA GLY A 151 8.49 12.15 1.06
C GLY A 151 8.25 11.97 -0.45
N GLU A 152 8.68 10.86 -1.04
CA GLU A 152 8.50 10.57 -2.46
C GLU A 152 7.14 9.89 -2.72
N LEU A 153 6.43 10.33 -3.76
CA LEU A 153 5.14 9.76 -4.20
C LEU A 153 5.31 9.11 -5.58
N LEU A 154 4.82 7.88 -5.72
CA LEU A 154 4.69 7.18 -6.99
C LEU A 154 3.22 6.92 -7.27
N VAL A 155 2.74 7.38 -8.42
CA VAL A 155 1.35 7.24 -8.85
C VAL A 155 1.29 6.34 -10.08
N ASN A 156 0.45 5.33 -10.05
CA ASN A 156 0.25 4.41 -11.15
C ASN A 156 -1.24 4.24 -11.45
N ILE A 157 -1.67 4.69 -12.64
CA ILE A 157 -3.00 4.40 -13.12
C ILE A 157 -3.01 3.08 -13.89
N VAL A 158 -3.92 2.19 -13.54
CA VAL A 158 -4.09 0.89 -14.19
C VAL A 158 -5.32 0.95 -15.09
N THR A 159 -5.13 0.67 -16.37
CA THR A 159 -6.20 0.69 -17.37
C THR A 159 -6.20 -0.63 -18.16
N ALA A 160 -7.31 -0.93 -18.82
CA ALA A 160 -7.25 -1.81 -19.98
C ALA A 160 -6.44 -1.14 -21.11
N SER A 161 -6.04 -1.90 -22.12
CA SER A 161 -5.44 -1.35 -23.34
C SER A 161 -6.40 -0.44 -24.08
N ASP A 162 -5.85 0.59 -24.73
CA ASP A 162 -6.65 1.49 -25.58
C ASP A 162 -7.30 0.70 -26.71
N GLY A 163 -8.57 1.01 -27.03
CA GLY A 163 -9.26 0.36 -28.12
C GLY A 163 -10.77 0.53 -28.08
N GLU A 164 -11.41 0.50 -29.24
CA GLU A 164 -12.85 0.69 -29.40
C GLU A 164 -13.69 -0.35 -28.62
N ALA A 165 -13.13 -1.54 -28.37
CA ALA A 165 -13.76 -2.57 -27.55
C ALA A 165 -14.08 -2.12 -26.12
N ASN A 166 -13.35 -1.13 -25.59
CA ASN A 166 -13.55 -0.59 -24.25
C ASN A 166 -14.58 0.55 -24.18
N GLY A 167 -15.29 0.81 -25.27
CA GLY A 167 -16.41 1.74 -25.32
C GLY A 167 -16.03 3.14 -25.82
N VAL A 168 -16.92 4.10 -25.61
CA VAL A 168 -16.70 5.49 -25.99
C VAL A 168 -15.58 6.10 -25.13
N ASN A 169 -14.68 6.87 -25.76
CA ASN A 169 -13.49 7.46 -25.12
C ASN A 169 -12.51 6.43 -24.56
N ALA A 170 -12.25 5.38 -25.33
CA ALA A 170 -11.39 4.26 -24.95
C ALA A 170 -9.87 4.52 -25.12
N PHE A 171 -9.48 5.75 -25.39
CA PHE A 171 -8.09 6.18 -25.49
C PHE A 171 -7.77 7.10 -24.31
N PHE A 172 -6.86 6.65 -23.45
CA PHE A 172 -6.50 7.39 -22.26
C PHE A 172 -5.58 8.57 -22.60
N ASP A 173 -5.96 9.77 -22.16
CA ASP A 173 -5.16 11.00 -22.30
C ASP A 173 -4.01 11.00 -21.28
N GLU A 174 -2.91 10.38 -21.66
CA GLU A 174 -1.71 10.20 -20.81
C GLU A 174 -1.08 11.57 -20.45
N GLU A 175 -1.03 12.51 -21.41
CA GLU A 175 -0.44 13.83 -21.20
C GLU A 175 -1.28 14.68 -20.26
N GLY A 176 -2.59 14.72 -20.48
CA GLY A 176 -3.50 15.47 -19.61
C GLY A 176 -3.53 14.91 -18.19
N PHE A 177 -3.48 13.60 -18.02
CA PHE A 177 -3.40 12.97 -16.70
C PHE A 177 -2.10 13.33 -15.98
N ARG A 178 -0.96 13.19 -16.66
CA ARG A 178 0.35 13.59 -16.15
C ARG A 178 0.35 15.04 -15.68
N ASP A 179 -0.08 15.95 -16.52
CA ASP A 179 -0.04 17.41 -16.27
C ASP A 179 -0.98 17.80 -15.13
N THR A 180 -2.14 17.14 -15.04
CA THR A 180 -3.08 17.28 -13.93
C THR A 180 -2.42 16.93 -12.60
N LEU A 181 -1.72 15.78 -12.52
CA LEU A 181 -1.06 15.35 -11.29
C LEU A 181 0.15 16.20 -10.93
N LEU A 182 0.93 16.65 -11.91
CA LEU A 182 2.09 17.51 -11.67
C LEU A 182 1.70 18.91 -11.19
N GLY A 183 0.48 19.36 -11.45
CA GLY A 183 -0.07 20.62 -10.95
C GLY A 183 -0.55 20.59 -9.50
N LEU A 184 -0.48 19.42 -8.82
CA LEU A 184 -1.00 19.27 -7.47
C LEU A 184 -0.05 19.77 -6.39
N GLU A 185 -0.62 20.44 -5.40
CA GLU A 185 0.07 20.71 -4.15
C GLU A 185 -0.03 19.47 -3.23
N THR A 186 1.09 18.81 -3.01
CA THR A 186 1.19 17.59 -2.20
C THR A 186 1.89 17.82 -0.86
N GLY A 187 1.89 19.05 -0.36
CA GLY A 187 2.48 19.43 0.92
C GLY A 187 4.00 19.21 0.94
N ASN A 188 4.47 18.44 1.91
CA ASN A 188 5.88 18.10 2.06
C ASN A 188 6.33 16.88 1.23
N MET A 189 5.42 16.26 0.49
CA MET A 189 5.72 15.13 -0.40
C MET A 189 5.86 15.61 -1.85
N LYS A 190 6.56 14.82 -2.68
CA LYS A 190 6.77 15.11 -4.10
C LYS A 190 6.45 13.90 -4.96
N ILE A 191 5.67 14.10 -6.02
CA ILE A 191 5.51 13.08 -7.06
C ILE A 191 6.87 12.92 -7.76
N VAL A 192 7.41 11.70 -7.74
CA VAL A 192 8.70 11.35 -8.38
C VAL A 192 8.50 10.45 -9.59
N GLY A 193 7.31 9.90 -9.75
CA GLY A 193 6.95 9.09 -10.90
C GLY A 193 5.45 9.02 -11.11
N ILE A 194 5.06 9.03 -12.37
CA ILE A 194 3.69 8.79 -12.82
C ILE A 194 3.77 7.70 -13.88
N MET A 195 2.98 6.66 -13.69
CA MET A 195 2.96 5.48 -14.57
C MET A 195 1.56 5.19 -15.06
N ARG A 196 1.49 4.52 -16.19
CA ARG A 196 0.30 3.83 -16.67
C ARG A 196 0.62 2.36 -16.87
N THR A 197 -0.13 1.49 -16.22
CA THR A 197 -0.05 0.03 -16.39
C THR A 197 -1.23 -0.45 -17.21
N PHE A 198 -0.95 -1.33 -18.16
CA PHE A 198 -1.95 -2.02 -18.95
C PHE A 198 -2.25 -3.37 -18.29
N ASN A 199 -3.53 -3.66 -18.12
CA ASN A 199 -4.01 -4.90 -17.52
C ASN A 199 -5.28 -5.34 -18.25
N ASP A 200 -5.14 -6.25 -19.19
CA ASP A 200 -6.25 -6.84 -19.95
C ASP A 200 -6.69 -8.18 -19.38
N SER A 201 -6.06 -8.63 -18.29
CA SER A 201 -6.41 -9.87 -17.62
C SER A 201 -7.86 -9.87 -17.10
N LEU A 202 -8.49 -11.03 -17.09
CA LEU A 202 -9.82 -11.22 -16.51
C LEU A 202 -9.80 -11.20 -14.97
N ALA A 203 -8.62 -11.33 -14.38
CA ALA A 203 -8.44 -11.31 -12.93
C ALA A 203 -8.71 -9.93 -12.34
N ASP A 204 -9.29 -9.93 -11.15
CA ASP A 204 -9.54 -8.72 -10.37
C ASP A 204 -8.33 -8.33 -9.49
N ALA A 205 -7.17 -8.35 -10.08
CA ALA A 205 -5.91 -8.00 -9.43
C ALA A 205 -5.16 -6.96 -10.26
N VAL A 206 -4.35 -6.15 -9.60
CA VAL A 206 -3.41 -5.27 -10.28
C VAL A 206 -2.26 -6.12 -10.80
N ILE A 207 -2.29 -6.41 -12.09
CA ILE A 207 -1.27 -7.20 -12.80
C ILE A 207 -0.54 -6.27 -13.77
N ASP A 208 0.77 -6.35 -13.78
CA ASP A 208 1.62 -5.64 -14.73
C ASP A 208 1.85 -6.52 -15.96
N GLU A 209 0.98 -6.40 -16.96
CA GLU A 209 1.21 -7.05 -18.25
C GLU A 209 2.18 -6.22 -19.11
N SER A 210 2.09 -4.91 -19.00
CA SER A 210 3.06 -3.94 -19.50
C SER A 210 2.78 -2.56 -18.88
N HIS A 211 3.77 -1.69 -18.86
CA HIS A 211 3.59 -0.34 -18.34
C HIS A 211 4.40 0.71 -19.12
N LYS A 212 4.00 1.96 -18.96
CA LYS A 212 4.73 3.15 -19.41
C LYS A 212 5.02 4.07 -18.24
N VAL A 213 6.20 4.66 -18.22
CA VAL A 213 6.50 5.81 -17.37
C VAL A 213 6.05 7.06 -18.10
N LEU A 214 5.03 7.73 -17.60
CA LEU A 214 4.50 8.97 -18.18
C LEU A 214 5.33 10.17 -17.77
N TRP A 215 5.93 10.10 -16.57
CA TRP A 215 6.85 11.12 -16.06
C TRP A 215 7.73 10.56 -14.94
N GLY A 216 8.97 11.07 -14.84
CA GLY A 216 9.90 10.75 -13.77
C GLY A 216 10.41 9.31 -13.85
N ARG A 217 10.15 8.50 -12.83
CA ARG A 217 10.69 7.13 -12.68
C ARG A 217 9.64 6.13 -12.22
N ASP A 218 9.92 4.84 -12.36
CA ASP A 218 9.05 3.70 -12.01
C ASP A 218 9.21 3.22 -10.55
N TYR A 219 9.93 3.99 -9.73
CA TYR A 219 10.21 3.65 -8.33
C TYR A 219 10.21 4.89 -7.43
N TYR A 220 10.06 4.66 -6.15
CA TYR A 220 10.34 5.62 -5.09
C TYR A 220 11.42 5.08 -4.15
N ASN A 221 12.06 5.96 -3.39
CA ASN A 221 12.97 5.56 -2.34
C ASN A 221 12.25 5.55 -0.98
N GLU A 222 12.62 4.60 -0.14
CA GLU A 222 12.23 4.54 1.26
C GLU A 222 13.47 4.36 2.13
N GLU A 223 13.39 4.72 3.39
CA GLU A 223 14.44 4.48 4.36
C GLU A 223 13.88 3.69 5.55
N ILE A 224 14.57 2.63 5.95
CA ILE A 224 14.24 1.80 7.11
C ILE A 224 15.52 1.61 7.93
N LEU A 225 15.51 2.04 9.19
CA LEU A 225 16.65 1.95 10.11
C LEU A 225 17.97 2.48 9.51
N GLY A 226 17.90 3.57 8.74
CA GLY A 226 19.05 4.20 8.10
C GLY A 226 19.49 3.56 6.78
N LEU A 227 18.88 2.44 6.36
CA LEU A 227 19.14 1.82 5.07
C LEU A 227 18.16 2.32 4.02
N LYS A 228 18.67 2.61 2.82
CA LYS A 228 17.86 3.12 1.70
C LYS A 228 17.44 2.00 0.79
N PHE A 229 16.17 2.00 0.44
CA PHE A 229 15.55 1.01 -0.44
C PHE A 229 14.91 1.68 -1.64
N LYS A 230 15.26 1.18 -2.83
CA LYS A 230 14.58 1.49 -4.07
C LYS A 230 13.39 0.55 -4.24
N VAL A 231 12.17 1.09 -4.22
CA VAL A 231 10.94 0.32 -4.25
C VAL A 231 10.21 0.55 -5.58
N LYS A 232 10.18 -0.47 -6.43
CA LYS A 232 9.44 -0.43 -7.70
C LYS A 232 7.92 -0.49 -7.48
N ALA A 233 7.15 -0.04 -8.48
CA ALA A 233 5.69 0.07 -8.40
C ALA A 233 4.99 -1.24 -7.99
N PHE A 234 5.48 -2.40 -8.44
CA PHE A 234 4.88 -3.71 -8.18
C PHE A 234 5.59 -4.53 -7.10
N ALA A 235 6.75 -4.07 -6.63
CA ALA A 235 7.47 -4.77 -5.57
C ALA A 235 6.64 -4.84 -4.28
N PHE A 236 6.69 -6.00 -3.60
CA PHE A 236 6.18 -6.08 -2.24
C PHE A 236 7.04 -5.20 -1.33
N PHE A 237 6.40 -4.35 -0.55
CA PHE A 237 7.05 -3.58 0.50
C PHE A 237 6.06 -3.36 1.63
N GLN A 238 6.56 -3.33 2.86
CA GLN A 238 5.71 -3.19 4.04
C GLN A 238 4.96 -1.85 4.05
N THR A 239 3.69 -1.89 4.42
CA THR A 239 2.78 -0.73 4.29
C THR A 239 2.74 0.20 5.50
N ASN A 240 3.40 -0.14 6.59
CA ASN A 240 3.52 0.67 7.80
C ASN A 240 4.99 0.70 8.23
N ILE A 241 5.71 1.74 7.83
CA ILE A 241 7.15 1.85 8.04
C ILE A 241 7.50 1.96 9.52
N ASP A 242 6.73 2.74 10.30
CA ASP A 242 6.96 2.88 11.73
C ASP A 242 6.88 1.53 12.46
N ALA A 243 5.86 0.73 12.15
CA ALA A 243 5.71 -0.62 12.73
C ALA A 243 6.80 -1.58 12.25
N VAL A 244 7.26 -1.43 11.01
CA VAL A 244 8.31 -2.26 10.43
C VAL A 244 9.68 -1.98 11.07
N GLU A 245 10.02 -0.72 11.27
CA GLU A 245 11.25 -0.36 11.96
C GLU A 245 11.28 -0.94 13.37
N ARG A 246 10.15 -0.88 14.10
CA ARG A 246 10.04 -1.51 15.40
C ARG A 246 10.20 -3.02 15.32
N LEU A 247 9.45 -3.69 14.45
CA LEU A 247 9.54 -5.14 14.24
C LEU A 247 10.97 -5.58 13.92
N TYR A 248 11.65 -4.86 13.04
CA TYR A 248 13.01 -5.21 12.64
C TYR A 248 14.03 -4.92 13.74
N SER A 249 13.82 -3.89 14.54
CA SER A 249 14.63 -3.65 15.75
C SER A 249 14.49 -4.80 16.74
N ASP A 250 13.26 -5.25 17.01
CA ASP A 250 12.99 -6.38 17.89
C ASP A 250 13.63 -7.68 17.36
N VAL A 251 13.53 -7.94 16.03
CA VAL A 251 14.23 -9.08 15.40
C VAL A 251 15.74 -8.98 15.62
N LEU A 252 16.33 -7.82 15.44
CA LEU A 252 17.77 -7.62 15.64
C LEU A 252 18.19 -7.78 17.11
N GLU A 253 17.30 -7.51 18.06
CA GLU A 253 17.55 -7.71 19.50
C GLU A 253 17.48 -9.19 19.91
N VAL A 254 16.50 -9.93 19.39
CA VAL A 254 16.31 -11.35 19.78
C VAL A 254 17.19 -12.32 19.03
N VAL A 255 17.75 -11.93 17.89
CA VAL A 255 18.70 -12.75 17.15
C VAL A 255 20.00 -12.91 17.98
N PRO A 256 20.45 -14.16 18.24
CA PRO A 256 21.68 -14.39 18.99
C PRO A 256 22.88 -13.80 18.25
N ASP A 257 24.03 -13.74 18.91
CA ASP A 257 25.27 -13.30 18.26
C ASP A 257 25.59 -14.15 17.03
N VAL A 258 25.52 -13.50 15.86
CA VAL A 258 25.79 -14.08 14.54
C VAL A 258 27.08 -13.54 13.94
N SER A 259 27.90 -12.82 14.73
CA SER A 259 29.21 -12.36 14.28
C SER A 259 30.07 -13.55 13.86
N GLY A 260 30.68 -13.46 12.69
CA GLY A 260 31.45 -14.56 12.11
C GLY A 260 30.63 -15.74 11.56
N LYS A 261 29.30 -15.70 11.62
CA LYS A 261 28.40 -16.74 11.09
C LYS A 261 27.83 -16.36 9.71
N THR A 262 27.35 -17.39 9.02
CA THR A 262 26.56 -17.24 7.80
C THR A 262 25.09 -17.30 8.17
N VAL A 263 24.30 -16.35 7.66
CA VAL A 263 22.85 -16.23 7.84
C VAL A 263 22.15 -16.47 6.52
N TYR A 264 21.05 -17.19 6.55
CA TYR A 264 20.16 -17.39 5.40
C TYR A 264 18.82 -16.72 5.68
N ASP A 265 18.44 -15.79 4.80
CA ASP A 265 17.13 -15.14 4.78
C ASP A 265 16.27 -15.84 3.72
N LEU A 266 15.38 -16.72 4.18
CA LEU A 266 14.50 -17.50 3.31
C LEU A 266 13.25 -16.68 3.00
N TYR A 267 12.90 -16.57 1.72
CA TYR A 267 11.84 -15.67 1.21
C TYR A 267 12.18 -14.19 1.42
N CYS A 268 13.39 -13.81 1.01
CA CYS A 268 13.97 -12.51 1.34
C CYS A 268 13.27 -11.32 0.67
N GLY A 269 12.42 -11.55 -0.34
CA GLY A 269 11.77 -10.47 -1.08
C GLY A 269 12.78 -9.45 -1.62
N THR A 270 12.56 -8.18 -1.33
CA THR A 270 13.47 -7.08 -1.72
C THR A 270 14.75 -6.95 -0.87
N GLY A 271 15.02 -7.97 -0.02
CA GLY A 271 16.26 -8.07 0.75
C GLY A 271 16.32 -7.18 2.00
N THR A 272 15.19 -6.70 2.51
CA THR A 272 15.17 -5.76 3.64
C THR A 272 15.79 -6.36 4.90
N ILE A 273 15.37 -7.59 5.29
CA ILE A 273 15.91 -8.29 6.46
C ILE A 273 17.36 -8.71 6.19
N SER A 274 17.64 -9.22 4.99
CA SER A 274 19.01 -9.60 4.58
C SER A 274 20.00 -8.47 4.81
N GLN A 275 19.68 -7.24 4.38
CA GLN A 275 20.55 -6.08 4.54
C GLN A 275 20.73 -5.66 6.01
N LEU A 276 19.66 -5.70 6.79
CA LEU A 276 19.73 -5.44 8.23
C LEU A 276 20.61 -6.47 8.94
N MET A 277 20.48 -7.75 8.60
CA MET A 277 21.31 -8.82 9.15
C MET A 277 22.77 -8.74 8.72
N ALA A 278 23.07 -8.16 7.55
CA ALA A 278 24.43 -7.94 7.09
C ALA A 278 25.25 -7.01 8.01
N SER A 279 24.59 -6.19 8.83
CA SER A 279 25.27 -5.39 9.86
C SER A 279 25.78 -6.19 11.06
N LYS A 280 25.29 -7.45 11.24
CA LYS A 280 25.61 -8.30 12.38
C LYS A 280 26.31 -9.61 11.99
N ALA A 281 26.10 -10.11 10.79
CA ALA A 281 26.63 -11.39 10.32
C ALA A 281 27.88 -11.21 9.45
N ARG A 282 28.69 -12.27 9.32
CA ARG A 282 29.82 -12.28 8.38
C ARG A 282 29.32 -12.35 6.93
N ASP A 283 28.40 -13.26 6.65
CA ASP A 283 27.82 -13.47 5.33
C ASP A 283 26.29 -13.58 5.46
N VAL A 284 25.55 -12.99 4.53
CA VAL A 284 24.08 -13.15 4.45
C VAL A 284 23.71 -13.59 3.05
N TYR A 285 22.91 -14.64 2.95
CA TYR A 285 22.35 -15.12 1.69
C TYR A 285 20.83 -14.97 1.68
N GLY A 286 20.33 -14.08 0.86
CA GLY A 286 18.89 -13.94 0.59
C GLY A 286 18.45 -14.92 -0.50
N ILE A 287 17.35 -15.62 -0.28
CA ILE A 287 16.78 -16.58 -1.23
C ILE A 287 15.30 -16.24 -1.43
N ASP A 288 14.91 -16.03 -2.68
CA ASP A 288 13.52 -15.83 -3.09
C ASP A 288 13.27 -16.48 -4.45
N ILE A 289 12.02 -16.87 -4.72
CA ILE A 289 11.61 -17.45 -6.01
C ILE A 289 11.24 -16.39 -7.03
N VAL A 290 10.91 -15.17 -6.60
CA VAL A 290 10.47 -14.06 -7.45
C VAL A 290 11.68 -13.31 -7.99
N GLU A 291 11.95 -13.43 -9.27
CA GLU A 291 13.12 -12.84 -9.94
C GLU A 291 13.17 -11.30 -9.76
N ASP A 292 12.05 -10.61 -9.95
CA ASP A 292 11.96 -9.14 -9.75
C ASP A 292 12.32 -8.72 -8.33
N SER A 293 11.97 -9.55 -7.32
CA SER A 293 12.33 -9.31 -5.93
C SER A 293 13.84 -9.43 -5.72
N ILE A 294 14.47 -10.44 -6.32
CA ILE A 294 15.92 -10.63 -6.27
C ILE A 294 16.66 -9.51 -6.99
N GLU A 295 16.17 -9.05 -8.13
CA GLU A 295 16.74 -7.88 -8.82
C GLU A 295 16.64 -6.62 -7.95
N ALA A 296 15.50 -6.40 -7.31
CA ALA A 296 15.31 -5.30 -6.36
C ALA A 296 16.27 -5.43 -5.17
N ALA A 297 16.40 -6.62 -4.59
CA ALA A 297 17.35 -6.89 -3.50
C ALA A 297 18.78 -6.54 -3.91
N ARG A 298 19.23 -6.99 -5.08
CA ARG A 298 20.57 -6.67 -5.61
C ARG A 298 20.77 -5.18 -5.88
N SER A 299 19.72 -4.47 -6.28
CA SER A 299 19.81 -3.02 -6.54
C SER A 299 19.82 -2.18 -5.27
N ASN A 300 19.46 -2.79 -4.14
CA ASN A 300 19.42 -2.17 -2.82
C ASN A 300 20.67 -2.48 -1.99
N THR A 301 21.56 -3.36 -2.45
CA THR A 301 22.83 -3.72 -1.80
C THR A 301 23.93 -2.81 -2.27
#